data_6ae76385dd892bf85171b43d667f5527
#
_entry.id   6ae76385dd892bf85171b43d667f5527
#
_cell.length_a   1.000
_cell.length_b   1.000
_cell.length_c   1.000
_cell.angle_alpha   90.00
_cell.angle_beta   90.00
_cell.angle_gamma   90.00
#
_symmetry.space_group_name_H-M   'P 1'
#
loop_
_entity.id
_entity.type
_entity.pdbx_description
1 polymer ?
#
loop_
_entity_poly.entity_id
_entity_poly.type
_entity_poly.pdbx_seq_one_letter_code
_entity_poly.pdbx_strand_id
1 'polypeptide(L)'
;MLKTALALGLAAIAAVSTTSLPATANDAAGTYKLDRAHASLVWKVNHLGLSFYTARFDTFDATLDINPDEPQSAKLEVTVDPTSIRTGFPFSDAKDFDKELVQSPNFFNAKEHPEIKFVSTSIERTGDKTAKVTGDLTLLGVTKPVTLDVTLNGQMAHPMKKKPALGFSGVGKIKRSEFGMTHLVGGVGDEVELLLEAEFIKE
;
A
#
# COMPACT_ATOMS: atom_id res chain seq x y z
N MET A 1 21.19 -70.17 38.35
CA MET A 1 21.04 -68.76 38.66
C MET A 1 21.48 -67.94 37.41
N LEU A 2 20.52 -67.57 36.59
CA LEU A 2 20.76 -66.93 35.32
C LEU A 2 20.35 -65.45 35.44
N LYS A 3 21.28 -64.51 35.32
CA LYS A 3 20.99 -63.05 35.34
C LYS A 3 20.84 -62.58 33.94
N THR A 4 19.62 -62.21 33.59
CA THR A 4 19.28 -61.60 32.31
C THR A 4 19.51 -60.09 32.44
N ALA A 5 20.42 -59.54 31.67
CA ALA A 5 20.63 -58.09 31.55
C ALA A 5 19.76 -57.54 30.41
N LEU A 6 18.87 -56.59 30.76
CA LEU A 6 18.02 -55.86 29.82
C LEU A 6 18.80 -54.62 29.32
N ALA A 7 19.14 -54.58 28.03
CA ALA A 7 19.77 -53.43 27.41
C ALA A 7 18.68 -52.47 26.91
N LEU A 8 18.60 -51.27 27.51
CA LEU A 8 17.79 -50.17 27.02
C LEU A 8 18.53 -49.47 25.86
N GLY A 9 18.02 -49.60 24.66
CA GLY A 9 18.47 -48.84 23.51
C GLY A 9 17.87 -47.43 23.53
N LEU A 10 18.70 -46.41 23.73
CA LEU A 10 18.33 -45.00 23.57
C LEU A 10 18.38 -44.65 22.08
N ALA A 11 17.20 -44.48 21.45
CA ALA A 11 17.12 -43.95 20.10
C ALA A 11 17.22 -42.42 20.17
N ALA A 12 18.36 -41.87 19.75
CA ALA A 12 18.53 -40.42 19.61
C ALA A 12 17.80 -39.95 18.33
N ILE A 13 16.68 -39.26 18.50
CA ILE A 13 16.02 -38.55 17.41
C ILE A 13 16.81 -37.26 17.16
N ALA A 14 17.61 -37.26 16.09
CA ALA A 14 18.26 -36.04 15.62
C ALA A 14 17.20 -35.12 14.99
N ALA A 15 16.83 -34.08 15.71
CA ALA A 15 16.02 -32.98 15.16
C ALA A 15 16.84 -32.25 14.10
N VAL A 16 16.54 -32.47 12.83
CA VAL A 16 17.10 -31.66 11.72
C VAL A 16 16.43 -30.31 11.77
N SER A 17 17.09 -29.35 12.42
CA SER A 17 16.71 -27.94 12.33
C SER A 17 17.03 -27.44 10.93
N THR A 18 16.04 -27.35 10.06
CA THR A 18 16.18 -26.63 8.78
C THR A 18 16.26 -25.15 9.07
N THR A 19 17.46 -24.64 9.30
CA THR A 19 17.73 -23.21 9.27
C THR A 19 17.52 -22.76 7.82
N SER A 20 16.40 -22.08 7.53
CA SER A 20 16.27 -21.35 6.29
C SER A 20 17.35 -20.27 6.28
N LEU A 21 18.30 -20.37 5.37
CA LEU A 21 19.28 -19.30 5.14
C LEU A 21 18.50 -18.04 4.79
N PRO A 22 18.84 -16.88 5.38
CA PRO A 22 18.27 -15.62 4.92
C PRO A 22 18.64 -15.47 3.44
N ALA A 23 17.66 -15.04 2.62
CA ALA A 23 17.91 -14.67 1.23
C ALA A 23 19.08 -13.68 1.22
N THR A 24 20.09 -13.90 0.38
CA THR A 24 21.20 -12.96 0.25
C THR A 24 20.66 -11.63 -0.30
N ALA A 25 21.23 -10.51 0.09
CA ALA A 25 20.79 -9.16 -0.32
C ALA A 25 20.60 -9.05 -1.86
N ASN A 26 21.42 -9.78 -2.62
CA ASN A 26 21.37 -9.82 -4.08
C ASN A 26 20.11 -10.50 -4.63
N ASP A 27 19.47 -11.41 -3.86
CA ASP A 27 18.21 -12.06 -4.26
C ASP A 27 16.98 -11.17 -4.01
N ALA A 28 17.11 -10.11 -3.25
CA ALA A 28 16.03 -9.20 -2.91
C ALA A 28 15.92 -7.98 -3.86
N ALA A 29 16.96 -7.70 -4.67
CA ALA A 29 16.90 -6.62 -5.66
C ALA A 29 16.04 -7.01 -6.87
N GLY A 30 15.25 -6.08 -7.40
CA GLY A 30 14.47 -6.29 -8.62
C GLY A 30 13.08 -5.66 -8.56
N THR A 31 12.24 -6.09 -9.49
CA THR A 31 10.88 -5.61 -9.67
C THR A 31 9.91 -6.42 -8.82
N TYR A 32 9.06 -5.72 -8.11
CA TYR A 32 8.01 -6.26 -7.26
C TYR A 32 6.65 -5.76 -7.74
N LYS A 33 5.65 -6.62 -7.67
CA LYS A 33 4.24 -6.28 -7.95
C LYS A 33 3.43 -6.28 -6.68
N LEU A 34 2.46 -5.39 -6.64
CA LEU A 34 1.49 -5.31 -5.55
C LEU A 34 0.73 -6.64 -5.42
N ASP A 35 0.66 -7.18 -4.22
CA ASP A 35 -0.30 -8.22 -3.90
C ASP A 35 -1.64 -7.57 -3.56
N ARG A 36 -2.50 -7.48 -4.56
CA ARG A 36 -3.81 -6.81 -4.47
C ARG A 36 -4.74 -7.42 -3.42
N ALA A 37 -4.48 -8.67 -3.02
CA ALA A 37 -5.27 -9.32 -1.96
C ALA A 37 -4.90 -8.81 -0.56
N HIS A 38 -3.71 -8.26 -0.40
CA HIS A 38 -3.16 -7.76 0.86
C HIS A 38 -2.74 -6.29 0.76
N ALA A 39 -3.58 -5.49 0.10
CA ALA A 39 -3.35 -4.07 -0.07
C ALA A 39 -4.63 -3.27 0.22
N SER A 40 -4.47 -2.07 0.74
CA SER A 40 -5.58 -1.14 0.93
C SER A 40 -5.17 0.30 0.67
N LEU A 41 -6.06 1.06 0.06
CA LEU A 41 -5.94 2.51 -0.14
C LEU A 41 -7.20 3.17 0.40
N VAL A 42 -7.08 3.72 1.59
CA VAL A 42 -8.15 4.44 2.29
C VAL A 42 -7.82 5.92 2.31
N TRP A 43 -8.83 6.75 2.21
CA TRP A 43 -8.71 8.17 2.45
C TRP A 43 -9.74 8.65 3.45
N LYS A 44 -9.43 9.72 4.15
CA LYS A 44 -10.35 10.37 5.08
C LYS A 44 -10.31 11.90 4.92
N VAL A 45 -11.47 12.52 5.09
CA VAL A 45 -11.65 13.96 4.99
C VAL A 45 -12.55 14.46 6.14
N ASN A 46 -12.23 15.62 6.70
CA ASN A 46 -13.06 16.23 7.74
C ASN A 46 -14.45 16.56 7.18
N HIS A 47 -15.51 16.24 7.94
CA HIS A 47 -16.88 16.56 7.62
C HIS A 47 -17.46 17.49 8.69
N LEU A 48 -17.64 18.76 8.36
CA LEU A 48 -18.24 19.83 9.18
C LEU A 48 -17.54 20.04 10.55
N GLY A 49 -16.30 19.59 10.72
CA GLY A 49 -15.63 19.61 12.02
C GLY A 49 -16.15 18.59 13.04
N LEU A 50 -17.09 17.74 12.65
CA LEU A 50 -17.77 16.79 13.56
C LEU A 50 -17.18 15.38 13.48
N SER A 51 -16.72 14.97 12.31
CA SER A 51 -16.18 13.64 12.08
C SER A 51 -15.23 13.61 10.90
N PHE A 52 -14.57 12.49 10.69
CA PHE A 52 -13.88 12.18 9.45
C PHE A 52 -14.69 11.18 8.63
N TYR A 53 -15.04 11.57 7.42
CA TYR A 53 -15.62 10.66 6.44
C TYR A 53 -14.50 9.85 5.81
N THR A 54 -14.69 8.53 5.69
CA THR A 54 -13.70 7.62 5.14
C THR A 54 -14.27 6.89 3.93
N ALA A 55 -13.44 6.68 2.93
CA ALA A 55 -13.74 5.80 1.81
C ALA A 55 -12.44 5.15 1.32
N ARG A 56 -12.57 4.21 0.39
CA ARG A 56 -11.44 3.48 -0.18
C ARG A 56 -11.60 3.29 -1.67
N PHE A 57 -10.49 2.93 -2.31
CA PHE A 57 -10.50 2.40 -3.67
C PHE A 57 -10.25 0.89 -3.61
N ASP A 58 -11.10 0.11 -4.27
CA ASP A 58 -10.98 -1.35 -4.31
C ASP A 58 -10.04 -1.83 -5.43
N THR A 59 -9.80 -0.97 -6.44
CA THR A 59 -8.97 -1.32 -7.61
C THR A 59 -7.82 -0.33 -7.76
N PHE A 60 -6.64 -0.79 -7.47
CA PHE A 60 -5.37 -0.10 -7.73
C PHE A 60 -4.27 -1.13 -7.95
N ASP A 61 -3.18 -0.69 -8.56
CA ASP A 61 -2.01 -1.52 -8.80
C ASP A 61 -0.74 -0.71 -8.55
N ALA A 62 0.36 -1.41 -8.27
CA ALA A 62 1.65 -0.77 -8.07
C ALA A 62 2.81 -1.66 -8.49
N THR A 63 3.84 -1.00 -9.02
CA THR A 63 5.14 -1.61 -9.32
C THR A 63 6.21 -0.91 -8.51
N LEU A 64 7.02 -1.70 -7.80
CA LEU A 64 8.17 -1.22 -7.05
C LEU A 64 9.44 -1.86 -7.61
N ASP A 65 10.34 -1.03 -8.13
CA ASP A 65 11.69 -1.44 -8.50
C ASP A 65 12.62 -1.05 -7.35
N ILE A 66 13.26 -2.01 -6.72
CA ILE A 66 14.05 -1.73 -5.51
C ILE A 66 15.31 -2.58 -5.46
N ASN A 67 16.40 -1.95 -5.07
CA ASN A 67 17.58 -2.60 -4.51
C ASN A 67 17.61 -2.32 -3.00
N PRO A 68 17.44 -3.31 -2.12
CA PRO A 68 17.45 -3.10 -0.68
C PRO A 68 18.75 -2.54 -0.13
N ASP A 69 19.87 -2.72 -0.83
CA ASP A 69 21.17 -2.14 -0.46
C ASP A 69 21.23 -0.64 -0.80
N GLU A 70 20.40 -0.19 -1.75
CA GLU A 70 20.31 1.21 -2.21
C GLU A 70 18.86 1.67 -2.28
N PRO A 71 18.07 1.63 -1.19
CA PRO A 71 16.63 1.86 -1.20
C PRO A 71 16.24 3.25 -1.70
N GLN A 72 17.15 4.23 -1.63
CA GLN A 72 16.93 5.58 -2.19
C GLN A 72 16.88 5.61 -3.73
N SER A 73 17.38 4.58 -4.41
CA SER A 73 17.32 4.43 -5.86
C SER A 73 16.00 3.78 -6.34
N ALA A 74 15.15 3.34 -5.42
CA ALA A 74 13.92 2.65 -5.76
C ALA A 74 12.96 3.55 -6.55
N LYS A 75 12.13 2.90 -7.37
CA LYS A 75 11.09 3.55 -8.17
C LYS A 75 9.75 2.92 -7.86
N LEU A 76 8.79 3.74 -7.50
CA LEU A 76 7.41 3.33 -7.23
C LEU A 76 6.48 3.99 -8.25
N GLU A 77 5.67 3.20 -8.90
CA GLU A 77 4.57 3.64 -9.75
C GLU A 77 3.27 3.02 -9.24
N VAL A 78 2.24 3.86 -9.04
CA VAL A 78 0.92 3.44 -8.56
C VAL A 78 -0.14 3.97 -9.53
N THR A 79 -1.11 3.13 -9.87
CA THR A 79 -2.29 3.50 -10.64
C THR A 79 -3.54 3.12 -9.86
N VAL A 80 -4.54 4.01 -9.84
CA VAL A 80 -5.80 3.81 -9.13
C VAL A 80 -6.95 4.04 -10.11
N ASP A 81 -7.90 3.11 -10.13
CA ASP A 81 -9.16 3.26 -10.84
C ASP A 81 -10.16 4.05 -9.99
N PRO A 82 -10.47 5.32 -10.33
CA PRO A 82 -11.42 6.13 -9.57
C PRO A 82 -12.84 5.54 -9.56
N THR A 83 -13.19 4.67 -10.51
CA THR A 83 -14.52 4.02 -10.54
C THR A 83 -14.69 2.97 -9.46
N SER A 84 -13.59 2.55 -8.84
CA SER A 84 -13.57 1.54 -7.79
C SER A 84 -13.82 2.10 -6.39
N ILE A 85 -14.17 3.37 -6.27
CA ILE A 85 -14.45 3.99 -4.96
C ILE A 85 -15.57 3.27 -4.22
N ARG A 86 -15.39 3.14 -2.90
CA ARG A 86 -16.39 2.59 -1.97
C ARG A 86 -16.47 3.49 -0.75
N THR A 87 -17.61 4.13 -0.60
CA THR A 87 -17.90 5.03 0.53
C THR A 87 -18.57 4.32 1.69
N GLY A 88 -19.21 3.16 1.43
CA GLY A 88 -20.05 2.51 2.42
C GLY A 88 -21.29 3.32 2.80
N PHE A 89 -21.76 4.22 1.92
CA PHE A 89 -22.96 5.03 2.17
C PHE A 89 -24.17 4.15 2.38
N PRO A 90 -24.88 4.27 3.54
CA PRO A 90 -25.87 3.27 3.95
C PRO A 90 -27.24 3.42 3.27
N PHE A 91 -27.49 4.51 2.52
CA PHE A 91 -28.79 4.81 1.91
C PHE A 91 -28.73 4.68 0.38
N SER A 92 -28.14 3.58 -0.11
CA SER A 92 -27.95 3.33 -1.55
C SER A 92 -29.25 3.35 -2.36
N ASP A 93 -30.38 2.97 -1.75
CA ASP A 93 -31.69 3.01 -2.41
C ASP A 93 -32.17 4.43 -2.70
N ALA A 94 -31.75 5.41 -1.88
CA ALA A 94 -32.09 6.82 -2.06
C ALA A 94 -31.10 7.57 -2.94
N LYS A 95 -29.81 7.17 -2.88
CA LYS A 95 -28.72 7.84 -3.57
C LYS A 95 -27.53 6.91 -3.74
N ASP A 96 -27.11 6.69 -4.96
CA ASP A 96 -25.85 6.03 -5.28
C ASP A 96 -24.71 7.05 -5.15
N PHE A 97 -24.17 7.16 -3.93
CA PHE A 97 -23.14 8.16 -3.63
C PHE A 97 -21.81 7.81 -4.27
N ASP A 98 -21.45 6.53 -4.38
CA ASP A 98 -20.24 6.10 -5.09
C ASP A 98 -20.31 6.53 -6.56
N LYS A 99 -21.45 6.31 -7.23
CA LYS A 99 -21.67 6.74 -8.60
C LYS A 99 -21.61 8.25 -8.77
N GLU A 100 -22.17 9.01 -7.81
CA GLU A 100 -22.05 10.47 -7.84
C GLU A 100 -20.61 10.94 -7.78
N LEU A 101 -19.80 10.39 -6.86
CA LEU A 101 -18.38 10.74 -6.76
C LEU A 101 -17.62 10.38 -8.04
N VAL A 102 -17.91 9.22 -8.64
CA VAL A 102 -17.29 8.79 -9.90
C VAL A 102 -17.63 9.71 -11.07
N GLN A 103 -18.91 10.08 -11.24
CA GLN A 103 -19.39 10.69 -12.47
C GLN A 103 -19.40 12.22 -12.46
N SER A 104 -19.52 12.83 -11.28
CA SER A 104 -19.67 14.27 -11.17
C SER A 104 -18.37 15.00 -11.51
N PRO A 105 -18.44 16.07 -12.33
CA PRO A 105 -17.28 16.95 -12.58
C PRO A 105 -16.80 17.70 -11.33
N ASN A 106 -17.61 17.73 -10.27
CA ASN A 106 -17.24 18.29 -8.98
C ASN A 106 -16.35 17.37 -8.14
N PHE A 107 -16.23 16.10 -8.54
CA PHE A 107 -15.47 15.07 -7.83
C PHE A 107 -14.47 14.39 -8.76
N PHE A 108 -14.51 13.08 -8.95
CA PHE A 108 -13.48 12.37 -9.72
C PHE A 108 -13.64 12.50 -11.23
N ASN A 109 -14.85 12.76 -11.75
CA ASN A 109 -15.10 12.90 -13.20
C ASN A 109 -14.39 11.79 -14.00
N ALA A 110 -14.58 10.54 -13.59
CA ALA A 110 -13.79 9.41 -14.07
C ALA A 110 -13.94 9.15 -15.59
N LYS A 111 -14.98 9.69 -16.23
CA LYS A 111 -15.12 9.64 -17.68
C LYS A 111 -14.01 10.41 -18.40
N GLU A 112 -13.65 11.58 -17.88
CA GLU A 112 -12.60 12.44 -18.44
C GLU A 112 -11.22 12.11 -17.84
N HIS A 113 -11.21 11.58 -16.60
CA HIS A 113 -10.01 11.26 -15.85
C HIS A 113 -10.09 9.82 -15.33
N PRO A 114 -9.89 8.81 -16.21
CA PRO A 114 -10.11 7.40 -15.87
C PRO A 114 -9.05 6.79 -14.96
N GLU A 115 -7.99 7.53 -14.66
CA GLU A 115 -6.87 7.05 -13.85
C GLU A 115 -6.39 8.16 -12.90
N ILE A 116 -6.02 7.75 -11.67
CA ILE A 116 -5.20 8.53 -10.74
C ILE A 116 -3.83 7.88 -10.73
N LYS A 117 -2.76 8.64 -10.89
CA LYS A 117 -1.40 8.12 -11.01
C LYS A 117 -0.45 8.77 -10.03
N PHE A 118 0.43 7.96 -9.41
CA PHE A 118 1.56 8.46 -8.62
C PHE A 118 2.84 7.83 -9.11
N VAL A 119 3.88 8.65 -9.33
CA VAL A 119 5.22 8.21 -9.74
C VAL A 119 6.24 8.83 -8.81
N SER A 120 7.00 8.01 -8.09
CA SER A 120 8.03 8.50 -7.19
C SER A 120 9.13 9.26 -7.95
N THR A 121 9.56 10.38 -7.38
CA THR A 121 10.66 11.22 -7.89
C THR A 121 11.86 11.21 -6.96
N SER A 122 11.65 10.99 -5.66
CA SER A 122 12.73 10.84 -4.70
C SER A 122 12.31 10.00 -3.49
N ILE A 123 13.28 9.29 -2.91
CA ILE A 123 13.11 8.53 -1.67
C ILE A 123 14.22 8.95 -0.71
N GLU A 124 13.82 9.47 0.44
CA GLU A 124 14.72 9.89 1.52
C GLU A 124 14.54 8.98 2.73
N ARG A 125 15.58 8.23 3.09
CA ARG A 125 15.56 7.45 4.35
C ARG A 125 15.55 8.39 5.54
N THR A 126 14.60 8.19 6.44
CA THR A 126 14.46 8.93 7.70
C THR A 126 14.81 8.10 8.93
N GLY A 127 14.97 6.79 8.76
CA GLY A 127 15.35 5.83 9.81
C GLY A 127 15.64 4.44 9.22
N ASP A 128 15.79 3.45 10.08
CA ASP A 128 16.13 2.08 9.65
C ASP A 128 15.04 1.44 8.82
N LYS A 129 13.78 1.77 9.12
CA LYS A 129 12.58 1.24 8.45
C LYS A 129 11.66 2.33 7.90
N THR A 130 12.08 3.59 7.95
CA THR A 130 11.22 4.71 7.56
C THR A 130 11.86 5.54 6.46
N ALA A 131 11.00 6.06 5.57
CA ALA A 131 11.41 6.93 4.48
C ALA A 131 10.31 7.94 4.15
N LYS A 132 10.71 9.06 3.57
CA LYS A 132 9.83 9.97 2.82
C LYS A 132 9.90 9.59 1.35
N VAL A 133 8.75 9.26 0.77
CA VAL A 133 8.63 9.00 -0.67
C VAL A 133 7.91 10.18 -1.29
N THR A 134 8.63 11.01 -2.02
CA THR A 134 8.06 12.11 -2.79
C THR A 134 7.84 11.66 -4.22
N GLY A 135 6.71 12.04 -4.80
CA GLY A 135 6.38 11.69 -6.18
C GLY A 135 5.33 12.63 -6.77
N ASP A 136 5.19 12.55 -8.07
CA ASP A 136 4.20 13.29 -8.83
C ASP A 136 2.86 12.56 -8.79
N LEU A 137 1.87 13.16 -8.13
CA LEU A 137 0.49 12.71 -8.12
C LEU A 137 -0.29 13.42 -9.23
N THR A 138 -0.86 12.67 -10.14
CA THR A 138 -1.82 13.16 -11.15
C THR A 138 -3.23 12.79 -10.73
N LEU A 139 -4.05 13.78 -10.46
CA LEU A 139 -5.47 13.67 -10.10
C LEU A 139 -6.24 14.73 -10.89
N LEU A 140 -7.36 14.35 -11.53
CA LEU A 140 -8.15 15.25 -12.38
C LEU A 140 -7.33 15.94 -13.48
N GLY A 141 -6.31 15.28 -14.01
CA GLY A 141 -5.42 15.84 -15.02
C GLY A 141 -4.40 16.85 -14.49
N VAL A 142 -4.43 17.18 -13.19
CA VAL A 142 -3.46 18.07 -12.54
C VAL A 142 -2.39 17.24 -11.86
N THR A 143 -1.12 17.57 -12.11
CA THR A 143 0.03 16.90 -11.49
C THR A 143 0.69 17.79 -10.46
N LYS A 144 0.88 17.28 -9.25
CA LYS A 144 1.52 17.97 -8.12
C LYS A 144 2.44 17.02 -7.36
N PRO A 145 3.53 17.53 -6.77
CA PRO A 145 4.35 16.74 -5.88
C PRO A 145 3.59 16.44 -4.57
N VAL A 146 3.65 15.19 -4.15
CA VAL A 146 3.08 14.70 -2.89
C VAL A 146 4.14 13.86 -2.19
N THR A 147 4.24 14.01 -0.87
CA THR A 147 5.15 13.21 -0.04
C THR A 147 4.35 12.27 0.86
N LEU A 148 4.76 11.02 0.88
CA LEU A 148 4.24 9.98 1.75
C LEU A 148 5.30 9.66 2.81
N ASP A 149 4.90 9.56 4.07
CA ASP A 149 5.71 8.96 5.13
C ASP A 149 5.47 7.45 5.07
N VAL A 150 6.53 6.69 4.80
CA VAL A 150 6.45 5.25 4.55
C VAL A 150 7.25 4.48 5.59
N THR A 151 6.70 3.37 6.06
CA THR A 151 7.34 2.43 6.98
C THR A 151 7.43 1.06 6.32
N LEU A 152 8.63 0.46 6.31
CA LEU A 152 8.83 -0.95 6.00
C LEU A 152 8.40 -1.79 7.22
N ASN A 153 7.27 -2.47 7.13
CA ASN A 153 6.74 -3.32 8.20
C ASN A 153 7.58 -4.60 8.35
N GLY A 154 7.96 -5.19 7.23
CA GLY A 154 8.75 -6.40 7.20
C GLY A 154 9.15 -6.84 5.80
N GLN A 155 10.06 -7.82 5.80
CA GLN A 155 10.50 -8.53 4.60
C GLN A 155 10.65 -10.01 4.91
N MET A 156 10.21 -10.87 3.99
CA MET A 156 10.30 -12.32 4.16
C MET A 156 10.17 -13.05 2.82
N ALA A 157 10.47 -14.34 2.80
CA ALA A 157 10.05 -15.19 1.70
C ALA A 157 8.54 -15.47 1.84
N HIS A 158 7.74 -15.12 0.82
CA HIS A 158 6.30 -15.33 0.83
C HIS A 158 5.96 -16.82 1.06
N PRO A 159 5.14 -17.17 2.06
CA PRO A 159 4.95 -18.58 2.49
C PRO A 159 4.52 -19.53 1.39
N MET A 160 3.64 -19.07 0.49
CA MET A 160 3.12 -19.90 -0.63
C MET A 160 3.93 -19.73 -1.91
N LYS A 161 4.24 -18.48 -2.30
CA LYS A 161 4.91 -18.18 -3.59
C LYS A 161 6.42 -18.43 -3.53
N LYS A 162 7.01 -18.55 -2.32
CA LYS A 162 8.45 -18.78 -2.07
C LYS A 162 9.37 -17.72 -2.71
N LYS A 163 8.83 -16.55 -3.03
CA LYS A 163 9.53 -15.39 -3.56
C LYS A 163 9.72 -14.33 -2.47
N PRO A 164 10.71 -13.44 -2.56
CA PRO A 164 10.84 -12.30 -1.66
C PRO A 164 9.57 -11.45 -1.65
N ALA A 165 9.14 -11.05 -0.46
CA ALA A 165 8.01 -10.18 -0.22
C ALA A 165 8.38 -9.06 0.73
N LEU A 166 7.80 -7.87 0.51
CA LEU A 166 8.00 -6.65 1.29
C LEU A 166 6.63 -6.11 1.69
N GLY A 167 6.49 -5.68 2.95
CA GLY A 167 5.26 -5.06 3.45
C GLY A 167 5.51 -3.63 3.89
N PHE A 168 4.62 -2.71 3.49
CA PHE A 168 4.72 -1.29 3.78
C PHE A 168 3.41 -0.71 4.27
N SER A 169 3.52 0.25 5.22
CA SER A 169 2.46 1.20 5.54
C SER A 169 2.88 2.58 5.07
N GLY A 170 1.94 3.35 4.54
CA GLY A 170 2.16 4.70 4.06
C GLY A 170 1.07 5.66 4.54
N VAL A 171 1.45 6.88 4.88
CA VAL A 171 0.52 7.96 5.17
C VAL A 171 0.92 9.21 4.40
N GLY A 172 -0.07 9.96 3.94
CA GLY A 172 0.16 11.22 3.24
C GLY A 172 -1.03 12.13 3.33
N LYS A 173 -0.83 13.37 2.91
CA LYS A 173 -1.88 14.38 2.88
C LYS A 173 -1.84 15.15 1.58
N ILE A 174 -3.01 15.43 1.04
CA ILE A 174 -3.18 16.30 -0.13
C ILE A 174 -4.24 17.34 0.16
N LYS A 175 -4.17 18.47 -0.55
CA LYS A 175 -5.29 19.41 -0.63
C LYS A 175 -6.03 19.15 -1.94
N ARG A 176 -7.28 18.67 -1.83
CA ARG A 176 -8.08 18.33 -3.01
C ARG A 176 -8.35 19.51 -3.93
N SER A 177 -8.40 20.73 -3.36
CA SER A 177 -8.57 21.96 -4.13
C SER A 177 -7.40 22.25 -5.07
N GLU A 178 -6.17 21.83 -4.71
CA GLU A 178 -4.99 22.00 -5.55
C GLU A 178 -5.05 21.14 -6.83
N PHE A 179 -5.93 20.14 -6.86
CA PHE A 179 -6.21 19.31 -8.03
C PHE A 179 -7.53 19.68 -8.72
N GLY A 180 -8.15 20.80 -8.35
CA GLY A 180 -9.39 21.29 -8.96
C GLY A 180 -10.68 20.79 -8.28
N MET A 181 -10.59 19.91 -7.29
CA MET A 181 -11.76 19.41 -6.55
C MET A 181 -12.14 20.39 -5.43
N THR A 182 -12.82 21.48 -5.79
CA THR A 182 -13.14 22.60 -4.89
C THR A 182 -14.55 22.54 -4.30
N HIS A 183 -15.40 21.63 -4.81
CA HIS A 183 -16.79 21.53 -4.37
C HIS A 183 -16.91 21.28 -2.87
N LEU A 184 -17.79 22.03 -2.18
CA LEU A 184 -18.04 21.95 -0.73
C LEU A 184 -16.80 22.21 0.16
N VAL A 185 -15.71 22.77 -0.35
CA VAL A 185 -14.59 23.22 0.51
C VAL A 185 -15.12 24.25 1.50
N GLY A 186 -14.82 24.04 2.80
CA GLY A 186 -15.38 24.81 3.92
C GLY A 186 -16.34 24.00 4.78
N GLY A 187 -17.26 23.23 4.18
CA GLY A 187 -18.08 22.24 4.89
C GLY A 187 -17.43 20.86 4.93
N VAL A 188 -16.90 20.43 3.78
CA VAL A 188 -16.03 19.26 3.67
C VAL A 188 -14.60 19.74 3.58
N GLY A 189 -13.71 19.15 4.38
CA GLY A 189 -12.30 19.54 4.48
C GLY A 189 -11.60 19.57 3.12
N ASP A 190 -10.66 20.48 2.98
CA ASP A 190 -9.79 20.55 1.82
C ASP A 190 -8.66 19.52 1.92
N GLU A 191 -8.09 19.36 3.11
CA GLU A 191 -7.07 18.34 3.38
C GLU A 191 -7.70 16.94 3.41
N VAL A 192 -7.16 16.05 2.60
CA VAL A 192 -7.48 14.63 2.55
C VAL A 192 -6.25 13.85 3.01
N GLU A 193 -6.41 13.01 4.03
CA GLU A 193 -5.39 12.11 4.51
C GLU A 193 -5.50 10.76 3.79
N LEU A 194 -4.37 10.26 3.32
CA LEU A 194 -4.22 8.98 2.63
C LEU A 194 -3.61 7.96 3.60
N LEU A 195 -4.17 6.77 3.63
CA LEU A 195 -3.74 5.63 4.44
C LEU A 195 -3.55 4.44 3.50
N LEU A 196 -2.32 3.95 3.43
CA LEU A 196 -1.93 2.89 2.51
C LEU A 196 -1.33 1.71 3.27
N GLU A 197 -1.78 0.52 2.93
CA GLU A 197 -1.13 -0.73 3.32
C GLU A 197 -0.86 -1.52 2.05
N ALA A 198 0.33 -2.07 1.91
CA ALA A 198 0.73 -2.74 0.67
C ALA A 198 1.73 -3.85 0.93
N GLU A 199 1.43 -5.04 0.43
CA GLU A 199 2.40 -6.11 0.27
C GLU A 199 2.84 -6.19 -1.19
N PHE A 200 4.14 -6.35 -1.39
CA PHE A 200 4.75 -6.50 -2.71
C PHE A 200 5.46 -7.83 -2.81
N ILE A 201 5.31 -8.51 -3.94
CA ILE A 201 5.95 -9.80 -4.19
C ILE A 201 6.84 -9.67 -5.43
N LYS A 202 8.08 -10.15 -5.31
CA LYS A 202 9.04 -10.14 -6.41
C LYS A 202 8.51 -10.90 -7.62
N GLU A 203 8.71 -10.35 -8.83
CA GLU A 203 8.35 -11.00 -10.11
C GLU A 203 9.14 -12.30 -10.38
#